data_7757498a0a62a93e409d0aef210f033c
#
_entry.id   7757498a0a62a93e409d0aef210f033c
#
_cell.length_a   1.000
_cell.length_b   1.000
_cell.length_c   1.000
_cell.angle_alpha   90.00
_cell.angle_beta   90.00
_cell.angle_gamma   90.00
#
_symmetry.space_group_name_H-M   'P 1'
#
loop_
_entity.id
_entity.type
_entity.pdbx_description
1 polymer ?
#
loop_
_entity_poly.entity_id
_entity_poly.type
_entity_poly.pdbx_seq_one_letter_code
_entity_poly.pdbx_strand_id
1 'polypeptide(L)'
;MRGDFVDVSQSFEGLQAEIEENFGEKIVALRRDIHREPELGFDTERTAEKVLTALDGLPLDIETGVAENGIVATLKGKGDGPTVALRADMDALPIQEETGLPFSSEIEGRMHACGHDGHTSMLVGAAHALSQEDLRDSLSGAVKFVFQPAEEGGGGGKVMVDEGVVEDVSSIFALHLWPGLPFGKVATKAGPIMAAADAFEMEIRGSGGHGAMPHLAADAVVIAAQVVTALQTVVSREVDPVEPAVLTVGEIGAGTAFNIIPEKARLGGTVRTLNSNLRERMPGRVEAVARGVAKGMRGDANLDYTFSYPVTVNDESAAGYALGVAEDLFGAHSVQELSNPSMTAEDFSYYLEDVPGAFIWLGVGEDVSGLHTPQLAFDEEILPRGSALLAALALQSLS
;
A
#
# COMPACT_ATOMS: atom_id res chain seq x y z
N MET A 1 12.93 -8.22 -41.83
CA MET A 1 11.66 -7.53 -42.06
C MET A 1 11.44 -6.70 -40.81
N ARG A 2 11.59 -5.40 -40.90
CA ARG A 2 11.24 -4.49 -39.79
C ARG A 2 9.72 -4.38 -39.83
N GLY A 3 9.02 -4.91 -38.84
CA GLY A 3 7.60 -4.65 -38.65
C GLY A 3 7.40 -3.16 -38.41
N ASP A 4 6.47 -2.56 -39.13
CA ASP A 4 6.03 -1.20 -38.92
C ASP A 4 5.45 -1.13 -37.49
N PHE A 5 6.19 -0.56 -36.56
CA PHE A 5 5.63 -0.15 -35.29
C PHE A 5 4.61 0.94 -35.62
N VAL A 6 3.34 0.68 -35.40
CA VAL A 6 2.32 1.72 -35.34
C VAL A 6 2.81 2.73 -34.31
N ASP A 7 2.90 3.99 -34.70
CA ASP A 7 3.32 5.07 -33.82
C ASP A 7 2.24 5.31 -32.76
N VAL A 8 2.35 4.61 -31.63
CA VAL A 8 1.37 4.60 -30.52
C VAL A 8 1.33 5.97 -29.81
N SER A 9 2.32 6.84 -30.05
CA SER A 9 2.36 8.19 -29.48
C SER A 9 1.17 9.07 -29.90
N GLN A 10 0.54 8.81 -31.05
CA GLN A 10 -0.67 9.49 -31.50
C GLN A 10 -1.95 9.01 -30.78
N SER A 11 -1.93 7.86 -30.10
CA SER A 11 -3.12 7.27 -29.47
C SER A 11 -3.43 7.86 -28.09
N PHE A 12 -2.50 8.53 -27.43
CA PHE A 12 -2.69 9.12 -26.11
C PHE A 12 -2.95 10.63 -26.12
N GLU A 13 -2.74 11.28 -27.29
CA GLU A 13 -3.00 12.72 -27.40
C GLU A 13 -4.49 13.00 -27.18
N GLY A 14 -4.79 13.65 -26.05
CA GLY A 14 -6.15 13.98 -25.67
C GLY A 14 -6.83 13.02 -24.68
N LEU A 15 -6.27 11.83 -24.39
CA LEU A 15 -6.91 10.83 -23.49
C LEU A 15 -7.30 11.43 -22.12
N GLN A 16 -6.41 12.20 -21.48
CA GLN A 16 -6.75 12.88 -20.22
C GLN A 16 -7.91 13.85 -20.39
N ALA A 17 -7.89 14.69 -21.45
CA ALA A 17 -8.93 15.66 -21.72
C ALA A 17 -10.28 14.98 -22.02
N GLU A 18 -10.28 13.88 -22.75
CA GLU A 18 -11.50 13.08 -23.03
C GLU A 18 -12.07 12.47 -21.75
N ILE A 19 -11.23 11.95 -20.85
CA ILE A 19 -11.66 11.42 -19.56
C ILE A 19 -12.23 12.54 -18.69
N GLU A 20 -11.58 13.70 -18.64
CA GLU A 20 -12.05 14.86 -17.89
C GLU A 20 -13.40 15.35 -18.41
N GLU A 21 -13.55 15.50 -19.72
CA GLU A 21 -14.80 15.97 -20.36
C GLU A 21 -15.96 14.99 -20.18
N ASN A 22 -15.71 13.68 -20.37
CA ASN A 22 -16.78 12.68 -20.40
C ASN A 22 -17.10 12.07 -19.03
N PHE A 23 -16.10 12.00 -18.12
CA PHE A 23 -16.21 11.25 -16.86
C PHE A 23 -15.76 12.04 -15.64
N GLY A 24 -15.08 13.19 -15.77
CA GLY A 24 -14.48 13.94 -14.68
C GLY A 24 -15.46 14.25 -13.54
N GLU A 25 -16.64 14.75 -13.86
CA GLU A 25 -17.69 15.03 -12.85
C GLU A 25 -18.13 13.74 -12.11
N LYS A 26 -18.23 12.61 -12.80
CA LYS A 26 -18.62 11.32 -12.20
C LYS A 26 -17.54 10.78 -11.29
N ILE A 27 -16.28 10.86 -11.70
CA ILE A 27 -15.12 10.42 -10.93
C ILE A 27 -15.03 11.21 -9.62
N VAL A 28 -15.14 12.55 -9.70
CA VAL A 28 -15.16 13.44 -8.53
C VAL A 28 -16.36 13.17 -7.62
N ALA A 29 -17.55 12.97 -8.19
CA ALA A 29 -18.74 12.67 -7.42
C ALA A 29 -18.61 11.33 -6.66
N LEU A 30 -18.09 10.29 -7.31
CA LEU A 30 -17.84 8.99 -6.70
C LEU A 30 -16.82 9.11 -5.56
N ARG A 31 -15.69 9.79 -5.79
CA ARG A 31 -14.69 10.04 -4.77
C ARG A 31 -15.29 10.69 -3.53
N ARG A 32 -16.06 11.77 -3.71
CA ARG A 32 -16.70 12.48 -2.60
C ARG A 32 -17.76 11.63 -1.88
N ASP A 33 -18.44 10.76 -2.61
CA ASP A 33 -19.43 9.88 -2.02
C ASP A 33 -18.78 8.77 -1.17
N ILE A 34 -17.69 8.17 -1.66
CA ILE A 34 -16.88 7.23 -0.87
C ILE A 34 -16.29 7.93 0.35
N HIS A 35 -15.73 9.13 0.19
CA HIS A 35 -15.09 9.90 1.27
C HIS A 35 -16.02 10.21 2.45
N ARG A 36 -17.32 10.44 2.20
CA ARG A 36 -18.31 10.69 3.26
C ARG A 36 -18.57 9.49 4.15
N GLU A 37 -18.45 8.30 3.62
CA GLU A 37 -18.81 7.05 4.31
C GLU A 37 -17.64 6.07 4.39
N PRO A 38 -16.51 6.45 5.02
CA PRO A 38 -15.30 5.62 5.06
C PRO A 38 -15.54 4.32 5.83
N GLU A 39 -15.05 3.22 5.29
CA GLU A 39 -15.14 1.87 5.83
C GLU A 39 -13.75 1.30 6.08
N LEU A 40 -13.59 0.43 7.10
CA LEU A 40 -12.28 -0.02 7.55
C LEU A 40 -12.02 -1.48 7.18
N GLY A 41 -10.80 -1.76 6.73
CA GLY A 41 -10.34 -3.13 6.49
C GLY A 41 -11.23 -3.87 5.50
N PHE A 42 -11.72 -5.04 5.87
CA PHE A 42 -12.61 -5.85 5.02
C PHE A 42 -14.07 -5.36 5.00
N ASP A 43 -14.49 -4.49 5.94
CA ASP A 43 -15.86 -3.98 6.02
C ASP A 43 -16.10 -2.85 4.99
N THR A 44 -15.92 -3.13 3.70
CA THR A 44 -16.04 -2.16 2.58
C THR A 44 -17.28 -2.39 1.71
N GLU A 45 -18.36 -2.90 2.28
CA GLU A 45 -19.58 -3.27 1.55
C GLU A 45 -20.21 -2.08 0.81
N ARG A 46 -20.36 -0.92 1.47
CA ARG A 46 -20.94 0.29 0.84
C ARG A 46 -20.04 0.85 -0.25
N THR A 47 -18.74 0.83 -0.04
CA THR A 47 -17.75 1.26 -1.05
C THR A 47 -17.85 0.35 -2.27
N ALA A 48 -17.93 -0.97 -2.07
CA ALA A 48 -18.14 -1.94 -3.15
C ALA A 48 -19.46 -1.69 -3.90
N GLU A 49 -20.57 -1.44 -3.20
CA GLU A 49 -21.85 -1.10 -3.83
C GLU A 49 -21.79 0.18 -4.70
N LYS A 50 -21.05 1.21 -4.24
CA LYS A 50 -20.85 2.45 -5.00
C LYS A 50 -20.01 2.19 -6.26
N VAL A 51 -18.95 1.37 -6.15
CA VAL A 51 -18.14 0.94 -7.30
C VAL A 51 -19.00 0.16 -8.30
N LEU A 52 -19.75 -0.83 -7.86
CA LEU A 52 -20.66 -1.62 -8.74
C LEU A 52 -21.68 -0.73 -9.44
N THR A 53 -22.25 0.24 -8.73
CA THR A 53 -23.18 1.23 -9.30
C THR A 53 -22.50 2.09 -10.36
N ALA A 54 -21.24 2.50 -10.12
CA ALA A 54 -20.49 3.31 -11.06
C ALA A 54 -20.05 2.52 -12.31
N LEU A 55 -19.89 1.20 -12.20
CA LEU A 55 -19.55 0.30 -13.31
C LEU A 55 -20.78 -0.23 -14.08
N ASP A 56 -22.00 0.03 -13.59
CA ASP A 56 -23.21 -0.49 -14.21
C ASP A 56 -23.35 -0.04 -15.68
N GLY A 57 -23.76 -0.98 -16.53
CA GLY A 57 -23.91 -0.77 -17.98
C GLY A 57 -22.61 -0.82 -18.78
N LEU A 58 -21.43 -0.96 -18.16
CA LEU A 58 -20.18 -1.22 -18.88
C LEU A 58 -20.09 -2.70 -19.31
N PRO A 59 -19.37 -3.00 -20.41
CA PRO A 59 -19.23 -4.36 -20.94
C PRO A 59 -18.20 -5.18 -20.13
N LEU A 60 -18.38 -5.28 -18.83
CA LEU A 60 -17.50 -5.92 -17.88
C LEU A 60 -18.06 -7.26 -17.40
N ASP A 61 -17.19 -8.24 -17.25
CA ASP A 61 -17.46 -9.46 -16.50
C ASP A 61 -17.04 -9.22 -15.04
N ILE A 62 -18.03 -9.16 -14.13
CA ILE A 62 -17.79 -8.70 -12.76
C ILE A 62 -17.96 -9.86 -11.78
N GLU A 63 -16.91 -10.09 -10.99
CA GLU A 63 -16.87 -10.98 -9.83
C GLU A 63 -16.86 -10.15 -8.55
N THR A 64 -17.70 -10.51 -7.59
CA THR A 64 -17.84 -9.83 -6.30
C THR A 64 -17.61 -10.79 -5.15
N GLY A 65 -17.28 -10.27 -3.98
CA GLY A 65 -17.04 -11.07 -2.79
C GLY A 65 -15.66 -11.71 -2.75
N VAL A 66 -14.74 -11.27 -3.60
CA VAL A 66 -13.32 -11.63 -3.56
C VAL A 66 -12.68 -10.92 -2.37
N ALA A 67 -11.95 -11.64 -1.52
CA ALA A 67 -11.50 -11.09 -0.23
C ALA A 67 -12.63 -10.39 0.55
N GLU A 68 -13.76 -11.08 0.74
CA GLU A 68 -14.99 -10.63 1.39
C GLU A 68 -15.79 -9.59 0.60
N ASN A 69 -15.28 -8.36 0.41
CA ASN A 69 -15.99 -7.26 -0.26
C ASN A 69 -15.25 -6.68 -1.49
N GLY A 70 -14.18 -7.33 -1.94
CA GLY A 70 -13.47 -6.90 -3.14
C GLY A 70 -14.22 -7.23 -4.43
N ILE A 71 -13.83 -6.54 -5.51
CA ILE A 71 -14.42 -6.67 -6.83
C ILE A 71 -13.31 -6.89 -7.85
N VAL A 72 -13.53 -7.84 -8.76
CA VAL A 72 -12.71 -8.04 -9.94
C VAL A 72 -13.60 -7.85 -11.18
N ALA A 73 -13.33 -6.81 -11.95
CA ALA A 73 -14.09 -6.50 -13.17
C ALA A 73 -13.18 -6.68 -14.38
N THR A 74 -13.58 -7.54 -15.32
CA THR A 74 -12.76 -7.88 -16.50
C THR A 74 -13.36 -7.32 -17.77
N LEU A 75 -12.59 -6.49 -18.46
CA LEU A 75 -12.89 -5.99 -19.81
C LEU A 75 -12.18 -6.86 -20.84
N LYS A 76 -12.92 -7.44 -21.76
CA LYS A 76 -12.35 -8.21 -22.88
C LYS A 76 -12.25 -7.34 -24.12
N GLY A 77 -11.05 -7.26 -24.70
CA GLY A 77 -10.80 -6.70 -26.01
C GLY A 77 -11.21 -7.63 -27.16
N LYS A 78 -10.84 -7.26 -28.39
CA LYS A 78 -11.17 -8.06 -29.59
C LYS A 78 -10.19 -9.21 -29.85
N GLY A 79 -8.97 -9.12 -29.39
CA GLY A 79 -7.91 -10.09 -29.67
C GLY A 79 -7.70 -11.10 -28.53
N ASP A 80 -7.19 -12.28 -28.88
CA ASP A 80 -6.64 -13.21 -27.90
C ASP A 80 -5.23 -12.76 -27.54
N GLY A 81 -5.06 -12.25 -26.32
CA GLY A 81 -3.79 -11.72 -25.81
C GLY A 81 -3.67 -11.89 -24.30
N PRO A 82 -2.65 -11.28 -23.69
CA PRO A 82 -2.44 -11.36 -22.24
C PRO A 82 -3.51 -10.59 -21.47
N THR A 83 -3.56 -10.84 -20.18
CA THR A 83 -4.36 -10.05 -19.22
C THR A 83 -3.45 -9.09 -18.46
N VAL A 84 -3.82 -7.82 -18.42
CA VAL A 84 -3.18 -6.78 -17.59
C VAL A 84 -4.10 -6.42 -16.44
N ALA A 85 -3.58 -6.35 -15.22
CA ALA A 85 -4.37 -5.93 -14.07
C ALA A 85 -4.03 -4.49 -13.64
N LEU A 86 -5.05 -3.77 -13.23
CA LEU A 86 -4.98 -2.45 -12.62
C LEU A 86 -5.63 -2.55 -11.24
N ARG A 87 -4.95 -2.12 -10.17
CA ARG A 87 -5.44 -2.25 -8.80
C ARG A 87 -5.67 -0.90 -8.15
N ALA A 88 -6.75 -0.80 -7.39
CA ALA A 88 -6.98 0.23 -6.39
C ALA A 88 -7.46 -0.39 -5.07
N ASP A 89 -7.02 0.19 -3.97
CA ASP A 89 -7.49 -0.08 -2.62
C ASP A 89 -8.78 0.68 -2.31
N MET A 90 -9.58 0.20 -1.34
CA MET A 90 -10.91 0.74 -1.05
C MET A 90 -11.10 1.16 0.41
N ASP A 91 -10.29 0.67 1.34
CA ASP A 91 -10.51 0.87 2.76
C ASP A 91 -9.97 2.22 3.27
N ALA A 92 -10.39 2.57 4.48
CA ALA A 92 -10.08 3.82 5.16
C ALA A 92 -9.40 3.57 6.50
N LEU A 93 -9.07 4.65 7.20
CA LEU A 93 -8.34 4.63 8.47
C LEU A 93 -9.20 5.06 9.66
N PRO A 94 -8.93 4.54 10.88
CA PRO A 94 -9.61 4.95 12.11
C PRO A 94 -9.06 6.30 12.63
N ILE A 95 -9.23 7.36 11.82
CA ILE A 95 -8.75 8.73 12.08
C ILE A 95 -9.95 9.66 12.07
N GLN A 96 -10.06 10.55 13.07
CA GLN A 96 -11.05 11.62 13.05
C GLN A 96 -10.63 12.70 12.05
N GLU A 97 -11.46 12.93 11.05
CA GLU A 97 -11.20 13.95 10.04
C GLU A 97 -11.31 15.37 10.60
N GLU A 98 -10.40 16.23 10.17
CA GLU A 98 -10.32 17.66 10.53
C GLU A 98 -10.11 18.57 9.30
N THR A 99 -10.45 18.11 8.09
CA THR A 99 -10.22 18.87 6.85
C THR A 99 -11.18 20.05 6.69
N GLY A 100 -12.40 19.94 7.20
CA GLY A 100 -13.46 20.94 6.99
C GLY A 100 -14.01 21.01 5.55
N LEU A 101 -13.76 19.98 4.75
CA LEU A 101 -14.26 19.88 3.38
C LEU A 101 -15.79 19.76 3.35
N PRO A 102 -16.49 20.22 2.31
CA PRO A 102 -17.95 20.10 2.18
C PRO A 102 -18.45 18.65 2.09
N PHE A 103 -17.54 17.72 1.85
CA PHE A 103 -17.76 16.27 1.73
C PHE A 103 -16.92 15.48 2.74
N SER A 104 -16.53 16.09 3.85
CA SER A 104 -15.86 15.42 4.95
C SER A 104 -16.64 14.20 5.42
N SER A 105 -15.93 13.26 6.03
CA SER A 105 -16.50 12.02 6.58
C SER A 105 -17.73 12.30 7.47
N GLU A 106 -18.79 11.57 7.24
CA GLU A 106 -20.01 11.57 8.07
C GLU A 106 -19.93 10.49 9.17
N ILE A 107 -18.86 9.72 9.20
CA ILE A 107 -18.62 8.63 10.16
C ILE A 107 -17.57 9.07 11.18
N GLU A 108 -17.97 9.24 12.42
CA GLU A 108 -17.09 9.64 13.52
C GLU A 108 -15.90 8.68 13.66
N GLY A 109 -14.69 9.23 13.75
CA GLY A 109 -13.45 8.48 13.94
C GLY A 109 -12.97 7.70 12.73
N ARG A 110 -13.48 7.98 11.51
CA ARG A 110 -13.02 7.32 10.28
C ARG A 110 -12.77 8.35 9.18
N MET A 111 -11.75 8.14 8.37
CA MET A 111 -11.38 9.02 7.26
C MET A 111 -10.60 8.27 6.19
N HIS A 112 -10.80 8.61 4.92
CA HIS A 112 -9.88 8.25 3.84
C HIS A 112 -8.60 9.11 3.91
N ALA A 113 -7.77 8.84 4.92
CA ALA A 113 -6.53 9.59 5.18
C ALA A 113 -5.30 9.03 4.43
N CYS A 114 -5.51 8.10 3.48
CA CYS A 114 -4.50 7.59 2.56
C CYS A 114 -4.83 7.85 1.08
N GLY A 115 -6.05 8.33 0.79
CA GLY A 115 -6.46 8.68 -0.58
C GLY A 115 -7.09 7.53 -1.38
N HIS A 116 -7.45 6.41 -0.73
CA HIS A 116 -8.03 5.24 -1.40
C HIS A 116 -9.38 5.53 -2.08
N ASP A 117 -10.13 6.52 -1.58
CA ASP A 117 -11.30 7.08 -2.27
C ASP A 117 -10.96 7.65 -3.64
N GLY A 118 -9.80 8.30 -3.75
CA GLY A 118 -9.22 8.77 -5.01
C GLY A 118 -8.73 7.63 -5.90
N HIS A 119 -8.02 6.64 -5.34
CA HIS A 119 -7.51 5.48 -6.08
C HIS A 119 -8.65 4.69 -6.71
N THR A 120 -9.67 4.33 -5.91
CA THR A 120 -10.89 3.66 -6.38
C THR A 120 -11.56 4.44 -7.49
N SER A 121 -11.73 5.75 -7.34
CA SER A 121 -12.39 6.60 -8.33
C SER A 121 -11.59 6.74 -9.63
N MET A 122 -10.25 6.81 -9.54
CA MET A 122 -9.38 6.81 -10.72
C MET A 122 -9.48 5.49 -11.49
N LEU A 123 -9.56 4.35 -10.80
CA LEU A 123 -9.70 3.05 -11.44
C LEU A 123 -11.05 2.90 -12.14
N VAL A 124 -12.15 3.40 -11.53
CA VAL A 124 -13.47 3.48 -12.18
C VAL A 124 -13.41 4.36 -13.43
N GLY A 125 -12.71 5.50 -13.36
CA GLY A 125 -12.51 6.37 -14.53
C GLY A 125 -11.77 5.68 -15.68
N ALA A 126 -10.73 4.90 -15.36
CA ALA A 126 -10.02 4.08 -16.35
C ALA A 126 -10.92 2.99 -16.95
N ALA A 127 -11.76 2.35 -16.15
CA ALA A 127 -12.74 1.36 -16.63
C ALA A 127 -13.75 1.97 -17.61
N HIS A 128 -14.27 3.16 -17.33
CA HIS A 128 -15.14 3.88 -18.24
C HIS A 128 -14.44 4.23 -19.56
N ALA A 129 -13.22 4.75 -19.50
CA ALA A 129 -12.47 5.11 -20.70
C ALA A 129 -12.20 3.88 -21.58
N LEU A 130 -11.64 2.82 -21.01
CA LEU A 130 -11.31 1.60 -21.74
C LEU A 130 -12.53 0.84 -22.26
N SER A 131 -13.71 1.07 -21.67
CA SER A 131 -14.98 0.49 -22.12
C SER A 131 -15.57 1.20 -23.36
N GLN A 132 -15.05 2.37 -23.78
CA GLN A 132 -15.44 3.00 -25.03
C GLN A 132 -15.10 2.08 -26.21
N GLU A 133 -15.99 1.98 -27.18
CA GLU A 133 -15.91 0.99 -28.26
C GLU A 133 -14.58 1.04 -29.00
N ASP A 134 -14.11 2.22 -29.36
CA ASP A 134 -12.87 2.40 -30.11
C ASP A 134 -11.64 1.93 -29.32
N LEU A 135 -11.56 2.27 -28.02
CA LEU A 135 -10.44 1.86 -27.16
C LEU A 135 -10.52 0.37 -26.84
N ARG A 136 -11.68 -0.13 -26.45
CA ARG A 136 -11.89 -1.57 -26.19
C ARG A 136 -11.52 -2.43 -27.38
N ASP A 137 -11.92 -2.00 -28.57
CA ASP A 137 -11.71 -2.72 -29.82
C ASP A 137 -10.23 -2.72 -30.25
N SER A 138 -9.40 -1.81 -29.73
CA SER A 138 -7.96 -1.79 -29.94
C SER A 138 -7.19 -2.76 -29.01
N LEU A 139 -7.83 -3.25 -27.93
CA LEU A 139 -7.17 -4.15 -26.97
C LEU A 139 -7.01 -5.56 -27.57
N SER A 140 -5.76 -6.06 -27.55
CA SER A 140 -5.44 -7.45 -27.81
C SER A 140 -5.24 -8.20 -26.49
N GLY A 141 -6.33 -8.67 -25.87
CA GLY A 141 -6.32 -9.32 -24.57
C GLY A 141 -7.41 -8.81 -23.62
N ALA A 142 -7.13 -8.80 -22.33
CA ALA A 142 -8.09 -8.37 -21.31
C ALA A 142 -7.48 -7.41 -20.30
N VAL A 143 -8.32 -6.55 -19.71
CA VAL A 143 -7.95 -5.70 -18.57
C VAL A 143 -8.76 -6.15 -17.35
N LYS A 144 -8.09 -6.48 -16.25
CA LYS A 144 -8.70 -6.70 -14.94
C LYS A 144 -8.60 -5.45 -14.09
N PHE A 145 -9.73 -4.94 -13.65
CA PHE A 145 -9.83 -3.89 -12.63
C PHE A 145 -10.04 -4.54 -11.28
N VAL A 146 -9.07 -4.40 -10.40
CA VAL A 146 -9.05 -5.04 -9.07
C VAL A 146 -9.31 -3.96 -8.02
N PHE A 147 -10.48 -4.02 -7.38
CA PHE A 147 -10.85 -3.14 -6.28
C PHE A 147 -10.68 -3.92 -4.98
N GLN A 148 -9.66 -3.58 -4.22
CA GLN A 148 -9.17 -4.35 -3.10
C GLN A 148 -9.56 -3.74 -1.75
N PRO A 149 -10.16 -4.50 -0.81
CA PRO A 149 -10.33 -4.10 0.58
C PRO A 149 -9.07 -4.31 1.41
N ALA A 150 -9.04 -3.76 2.62
CA ALA A 150 -8.13 -4.09 3.71
C ALA A 150 -6.62 -3.93 3.40
N GLU A 151 -6.23 -2.86 2.71
CA GLU A 151 -4.81 -2.51 2.54
C GLU A 151 -4.20 -2.06 3.87
N GLU A 152 -4.92 -1.26 4.67
CA GLU A 152 -4.45 -0.57 5.88
C GLU A 152 -4.29 -1.48 7.13
N GLY A 153 -4.02 -2.76 6.94
CA GLY A 153 -3.70 -3.66 8.04
C GLY A 153 -4.38 -5.03 8.00
N GLY A 154 -5.22 -5.29 7.02
CA GLY A 154 -5.88 -6.59 6.84
C GLY A 154 -5.16 -7.53 5.89
N GLY A 155 -4.29 -7.00 5.01
CA GLY A 155 -3.61 -7.78 3.98
C GLY A 155 -4.56 -8.30 2.91
N GLY A 156 -5.52 -7.48 2.49
CA GLY A 156 -6.49 -7.83 1.45
C GLY A 156 -5.85 -8.24 0.14
N GLY A 157 -4.69 -7.64 -0.21
CA GLY A 157 -3.88 -8.04 -1.37
C GLY A 157 -3.46 -9.50 -1.31
N LYS A 158 -3.02 -9.98 -0.13
CA LYS A 158 -2.69 -11.39 0.05
C LYS A 158 -3.90 -12.31 -0.14
N VAL A 159 -5.05 -11.92 0.44
CA VAL A 159 -6.28 -12.71 0.30
C VAL A 159 -6.71 -12.80 -1.15
N MET A 160 -6.68 -11.69 -1.90
CA MET A 160 -6.99 -11.67 -3.32
C MET A 160 -6.04 -12.55 -4.15
N VAL A 161 -4.74 -12.53 -3.84
CA VAL A 161 -3.75 -13.40 -4.50
C VAL A 161 -4.04 -14.87 -4.18
N ASP A 162 -4.27 -15.20 -2.89
CA ASP A 162 -4.61 -16.57 -2.46
C ASP A 162 -5.93 -17.09 -3.10
N GLU A 163 -6.86 -16.20 -3.45
CA GLU A 163 -8.10 -16.50 -4.17
C GLU A 163 -7.93 -16.54 -5.71
N GLY A 164 -6.71 -16.37 -6.22
CA GLY A 164 -6.37 -16.58 -7.62
C GLY A 164 -6.58 -15.39 -8.56
N VAL A 165 -6.74 -14.18 -8.03
CA VAL A 165 -7.01 -12.96 -8.85
C VAL A 165 -5.96 -12.73 -9.94
N VAL A 166 -4.71 -13.15 -9.71
CA VAL A 166 -3.59 -12.92 -10.62
C VAL A 166 -3.13 -14.15 -11.42
N GLU A 167 -3.79 -15.31 -11.31
CA GLU A 167 -3.35 -16.56 -11.96
C GLU A 167 -3.18 -16.43 -13.49
N ASP A 168 -3.98 -15.58 -14.15
CA ASP A 168 -3.97 -15.35 -15.60
C ASP A 168 -3.40 -13.97 -15.99
N VAL A 169 -2.82 -13.25 -15.03
CA VAL A 169 -2.32 -11.88 -15.22
C VAL A 169 -0.86 -11.90 -15.67
N SER A 170 -0.55 -11.18 -16.71
CA SER A 170 0.82 -11.04 -17.26
C SER A 170 1.60 -9.88 -16.66
N SER A 171 0.89 -8.82 -16.24
CA SER A 171 1.47 -7.67 -15.53
C SER A 171 0.40 -6.93 -14.74
N ILE A 172 0.82 -6.28 -13.66
CA ILE A 172 -0.07 -5.54 -12.77
C ILE A 172 0.47 -4.16 -12.42
N PHE A 173 -0.40 -3.15 -12.38
CA PHE A 173 -0.05 -1.79 -12.01
C PHE A 173 -1.01 -1.22 -10.96
N ALA A 174 -0.45 -0.41 -10.04
CA ALA A 174 -1.24 0.37 -9.10
C ALA A 174 -0.70 1.79 -8.98
N LEU A 175 -1.61 2.75 -8.78
CA LEU A 175 -1.30 4.15 -8.51
C LEU A 175 -1.59 4.48 -7.06
N HIS A 176 -0.70 5.25 -6.44
CA HIS A 176 -0.94 5.84 -5.12
C HIS A 176 -0.75 7.35 -5.17
N LEU A 177 -1.72 8.10 -4.65
CA LEU A 177 -1.63 9.54 -4.47
C LEU A 177 -0.56 9.86 -3.43
N TRP A 178 0.39 10.75 -3.78
CA TRP A 178 1.58 10.93 -2.96
C TRP A 178 1.82 12.40 -2.59
N PRO A 179 1.54 12.80 -1.33
CA PRO A 179 1.95 14.11 -0.81
C PRO A 179 3.48 14.25 -0.79
N GLY A 180 3.95 15.49 -1.02
CA GLY A 180 5.37 15.78 -1.07
C GLY A 180 6.01 15.64 -2.46
N LEU A 181 5.28 15.08 -3.44
CA LEU A 181 5.61 15.19 -4.86
C LEU A 181 4.83 16.35 -5.49
N PRO A 182 5.43 17.12 -6.43
CA PRO A 182 4.72 18.17 -7.15
C PRO A 182 3.43 17.65 -7.80
N PHE A 183 2.39 18.49 -7.84
CA PHE A 183 1.10 18.11 -8.42
C PHE A 183 1.24 17.58 -9.86
N GLY A 184 0.64 16.42 -10.12
CA GLY A 184 0.66 15.74 -11.41
C GLY A 184 1.98 15.06 -11.78
N LYS A 185 2.99 15.07 -10.90
CA LYS A 185 4.23 14.34 -11.10
C LYS A 185 3.99 12.84 -10.96
N VAL A 186 4.41 12.05 -11.94
CA VAL A 186 4.41 10.59 -11.87
C VAL A 186 5.79 10.13 -11.48
N ALA A 187 5.90 9.32 -10.45
CA ALA A 187 7.17 8.84 -9.94
C ALA A 187 7.13 7.35 -9.60
N THR A 188 8.15 6.62 -10.01
CA THR A 188 8.39 5.23 -9.63
C THR A 188 9.87 4.89 -9.76
N LYS A 189 10.27 3.66 -9.50
CA LYS A 189 11.63 3.15 -9.67
C LYS A 189 11.64 1.63 -9.79
N ALA A 190 12.64 1.08 -10.42
CA ALA A 190 12.94 -0.35 -10.39
C ALA A 190 13.42 -0.81 -9.01
N GLY A 191 13.14 -2.07 -8.68
CA GLY A 191 13.51 -2.69 -7.41
C GLY A 191 12.68 -2.19 -6.23
N PRO A 192 13.19 -2.26 -4.99
CA PRO A 192 12.44 -1.88 -3.80
C PRO A 192 11.97 -0.44 -3.85
N ILE A 193 10.65 -0.20 -3.72
CA ILE A 193 10.01 1.12 -3.66
C ILE A 193 9.42 1.40 -2.28
N MET A 194 8.88 0.37 -1.59
CA MET A 194 8.38 0.49 -0.22
C MET A 194 8.86 -0.69 0.64
N ALA A 195 8.98 -0.47 1.94
CA ALA A 195 9.55 -1.44 2.87
C ALA A 195 8.57 -2.57 3.22
N ALA A 196 9.13 -3.71 3.62
CA ALA A 196 8.38 -4.71 4.36
C ALA A 196 7.91 -4.15 5.71
N ALA A 197 6.75 -4.61 6.16
CA ALA A 197 6.22 -4.29 7.48
C ALA A 197 6.07 -5.58 8.29
N ASP A 198 6.80 -5.64 9.41
CA ASP A 198 6.67 -6.74 10.35
C ASP A 198 6.39 -6.19 11.75
N ALA A 199 5.73 -6.99 12.57
CA ALA A 199 5.42 -6.68 13.95
C ALA A 199 6.02 -7.71 14.90
N PHE A 200 6.25 -7.32 16.14
CA PHE A 200 6.63 -8.27 17.17
C PHE A 200 5.99 -7.92 18.51
N GLU A 201 5.68 -8.95 19.26
CA GLU A 201 5.38 -8.90 20.68
C GLU A 201 6.43 -9.68 21.45
N MET A 202 6.79 -9.23 22.64
CA MET A 202 7.79 -9.89 23.47
C MET A 202 7.37 -9.88 24.93
N GLU A 203 7.33 -11.05 25.54
CA GLU A 203 7.18 -11.20 26.97
C GLU A 203 8.57 -11.34 27.62
N ILE A 204 8.89 -10.41 28.49
CA ILE A 204 10.06 -10.49 29.37
C ILE A 204 9.62 -11.15 30.67
N ARG A 205 10.33 -12.18 31.08
CA ARG A 205 10.07 -12.91 32.33
C ARG A 205 11.23 -12.73 33.31
N GLY A 206 10.89 -12.29 34.51
CA GLY A 206 11.78 -12.25 35.67
C GLY A 206 11.25 -13.12 36.80
N SER A 207 11.46 -12.64 38.02
CA SER A 207 10.81 -13.17 39.21
C SER A 207 10.37 -12.01 40.10
N GLY A 208 9.07 -11.97 40.43
CA GLY A 208 8.48 -10.91 41.23
C GLY A 208 9.04 -10.88 42.68
N GLY A 209 8.86 -9.73 43.33
CA GLY A 209 9.33 -9.56 44.70
C GLY A 209 8.96 -8.25 45.34
N HIS A 210 9.35 -8.10 46.59
CA HIS A 210 9.18 -6.87 47.36
C HIS A 210 10.17 -5.81 46.86
N GLY A 211 9.73 -4.60 46.53
CA GLY A 211 10.56 -3.52 46.00
C GLY A 211 11.77 -3.15 46.83
N ALA A 212 11.73 -3.37 48.16
CA ALA A 212 12.87 -3.17 49.07
C ALA A 212 13.81 -4.37 49.17
N MET A 213 13.52 -5.50 48.49
CA MET A 213 14.33 -6.73 48.50
C MET A 213 14.71 -7.18 47.07
N PRO A 214 15.29 -6.32 46.21
CA PRO A 214 15.56 -6.63 44.81
C PRO A 214 16.56 -7.76 44.60
N HIS A 215 17.41 -8.03 45.59
CA HIS A 215 18.40 -9.13 45.55
C HIS A 215 17.74 -10.53 45.53
N LEU A 216 16.46 -10.65 45.94
CA LEU A 216 15.70 -11.89 45.94
C LEU A 216 14.85 -12.05 44.67
N ALA A 217 14.83 -11.05 43.79
CA ALA A 217 14.02 -11.01 42.58
C ALA A 217 14.89 -10.86 41.31
N ALA A 218 14.28 -11.14 40.14
CA ALA A 218 14.80 -10.72 38.84
C ALA A 218 13.78 -9.71 38.27
N ASP A 219 14.17 -8.45 38.19
CA ASP A 219 13.26 -7.33 37.92
C ASP A 219 12.95 -7.24 36.45
N ALA A 220 11.70 -7.62 36.07
CA ALA A 220 11.25 -7.60 34.68
C ALA A 220 11.21 -6.19 34.08
N VAL A 221 11.00 -5.13 34.88
CA VAL A 221 11.05 -3.73 34.41
C VAL A 221 12.45 -3.36 33.98
N VAL A 222 13.44 -3.67 34.81
CA VAL A 222 14.85 -3.36 34.53
C VAL A 222 15.35 -4.18 33.34
N ILE A 223 14.97 -5.47 33.26
CA ILE A 223 15.31 -6.33 32.12
C ILE A 223 14.72 -5.74 30.84
N ALA A 224 13.43 -5.40 30.81
CA ALA A 224 12.77 -4.84 29.63
C ALA A 224 13.44 -3.53 29.15
N ALA A 225 13.78 -2.64 30.05
CA ALA A 225 14.51 -1.40 29.72
C ALA A 225 15.87 -1.67 29.06
N GLN A 226 16.62 -2.67 29.57
CA GLN A 226 17.90 -3.06 28.95
C GLN A 226 17.71 -3.75 27.61
N VAL A 227 16.66 -4.57 27.45
CA VAL A 227 16.32 -5.19 26.17
C VAL A 227 16.00 -4.12 25.13
N VAL A 228 15.15 -3.12 25.44
CA VAL A 228 14.86 -2.00 24.53
C VAL A 228 16.13 -1.31 24.06
N THR A 229 17.05 -1.03 24.98
CA THR A 229 18.34 -0.38 24.64
C THR A 229 19.22 -1.28 23.78
N ALA A 230 19.31 -2.57 24.12
CA ALA A 230 20.15 -3.53 23.38
C ALA A 230 19.61 -3.82 21.98
N LEU A 231 18.29 -3.87 21.77
CA LEU A 231 17.67 -4.09 20.47
C LEU A 231 18.08 -3.03 19.45
N GLN A 232 18.42 -1.80 19.87
CA GLN A 232 18.90 -0.77 18.96
C GLN A 232 20.22 -1.18 18.27
N THR A 233 20.98 -2.10 18.86
CA THR A 233 22.23 -2.59 18.26
C THR A 233 21.99 -3.52 17.07
N VAL A 234 20.83 -4.13 16.95
CA VAL A 234 20.49 -4.99 15.81
C VAL A 234 20.59 -4.18 14.51
N VAL A 235 20.00 -2.98 14.46
CA VAL A 235 20.15 -2.10 13.30
C VAL A 235 21.52 -1.43 13.28
N SER A 236 21.94 -0.81 14.36
CA SER A 236 23.13 0.06 14.36
C SER A 236 24.47 -0.68 14.27
N ARG A 237 24.53 -2.00 14.54
CA ARG A 237 25.78 -2.80 14.59
C ARG A 237 25.75 -4.06 13.73
N GLU A 238 24.59 -4.51 13.24
CA GLU A 238 24.49 -5.80 12.54
C GLU A 238 23.93 -5.65 11.10
N VAL A 239 23.23 -4.55 10.80
CA VAL A 239 22.80 -4.20 9.45
C VAL A 239 23.91 -3.41 8.77
N ASP A 240 24.15 -3.69 7.47
CA ASP A 240 25.10 -2.90 6.68
C ASP A 240 24.64 -1.43 6.68
N PRO A 241 25.56 -0.46 6.96
CA PRO A 241 25.19 0.96 6.99
C PRO A 241 24.55 1.53 5.73
N VAL A 242 24.69 0.85 4.58
CA VAL A 242 24.05 1.23 3.32
C VAL A 242 22.71 0.51 3.07
N GLU A 243 22.32 -0.42 3.94
CA GLU A 243 21.00 -1.08 3.91
C GLU A 243 20.04 -0.39 4.88
N PRO A 244 18.94 0.21 4.39
CA PRO A 244 17.93 0.80 5.26
C PRO A 244 17.18 -0.27 6.05
N ALA A 245 17.12 -0.07 7.38
CA ALA A 245 16.30 -0.88 8.26
C ALA A 245 15.83 -0.05 9.47
N VAL A 246 14.63 -0.36 9.95
CA VAL A 246 14.06 0.25 11.16
C VAL A 246 13.64 -0.86 12.12
N LEU A 247 13.99 -0.71 13.40
CA LEU A 247 13.46 -1.49 14.50
C LEU A 247 12.98 -0.52 15.57
N THR A 248 11.68 -0.48 15.81
CA THR A 248 11.08 0.41 16.80
C THR A 248 10.34 -0.41 17.86
N VAL A 249 10.65 -0.17 19.13
CA VAL A 249 9.82 -0.60 20.24
C VAL A 249 8.85 0.54 20.55
N GLY A 250 7.59 0.37 20.18
CA GLY A 250 6.54 1.38 20.34
C GLY A 250 5.77 1.24 21.65
N GLU A 251 5.77 0.05 22.24
CA GLU A 251 5.03 -0.25 23.46
C GLU A 251 5.93 -0.89 24.52
N ILE A 252 5.76 -0.46 25.78
CA ILE A 252 6.36 -1.08 26.95
C ILE A 252 5.37 -1.04 28.12
N GLY A 253 5.10 -2.18 28.75
CA GLY A 253 4.18 -2.27 29.88
C GLY A 253 4.67 -3.23 30.94
N ALA A 254 4.65 -2.81 32.22
CA ALA A 254 4.98 -3.66 33.35
C ALA A 254 4.47 -3.08 34.69
N GLY A 255 4.24 -3.97 35.66
CA GLY A 255 3.94 -3.63 37.05
C GLY A 255 2.53 -3.11 37.29
N THR A 256 2.10 -3.17 38.57
CA THR A 256 0.79 -2.71 39.03
C THR A 256 0.90 -1.79 40.25
N ALA A 257 2.04 -1.80 40.96
CA ALA A 257 2.27 -0.98 42.13
C ALA A 257 3.76 -0.61 42.26
N PHE A 258 4.06 0.59 42.73
CA PHE A 258 5.44 1.13 42.82
C PHE A 258 6.38 0.40 43.79
N ASN A 259 5.84 -0.38 44.72
CA ASN A 259 6.59 -1.13 45.73
C ASN A 259 6.67 -2.64 45.50
N ILE A 260 6.21 -3.10 44.31
CA ILE A 260 6.22 -4.50 43.89
C ILE A 260 7.07 -4.64 42.63
N ILE A 261 8.07 -5.51 42.63
CA ILE A 261 8.80 -5.91 41.44
C ILE A 261 7.93 -6.87 40.66
N PRO A 262 7.54 -6.56 39.42
CA PRO A 262 6.71 -7.45 38.62
C PRO A 262 7.51 -8.65 38.09
N GLU A 263 6.81 -9.78 37.92
CA GLU A 263 7.37 -10.99 37.32
C GLU A 263 7.50 -10.87 35.81
N LYS A 264 6.65 -10.06 35.17
CA LYS A 264 6.56 -9.93 33.73
C LYS A 264 6.55 -8.47 33.26
N ALA A 265 7.13 -8.26 32.07
CA ALA A 265 6.94 -7.06 31.27
C ALA A 265 6.60 -7.45 29.82
N ARG A 266 5.91 -6.57 29.09
CA ARG A 266 5.58 -6.73 27.67
C ARG A 266 6.23 -5.60 26.89
N LEU A 267 6.76 -5.95 25.71
CA LEU A 267 7.21 -5.02 24.68
C LEU A 267 6.42 -5.31 23.40
N GLY A 268 6.10 -4.27 22.64
CA GLY A 268 5.53 -4.35 21.30
C GLY A 268 6.30 -3.45 20.35
N GLY A 269 6.48 -3.89 19.11
CA GLY A 269 7.25 -3.11 18.18
C GLY A 269 7.06 -3.51 16.71
N THR A 270 7.77 -2.79 15.85
CA THR A 270 7.70 -2.99 14.41
C THR A 270 9.11 -3.03 13.80
N VAL A 271 9.23 -3.77 12.70
CA VAL A 271 10.45 -3.85 11.88
C VAL A 271 10.11 -3.46 10.45
N ARG A 272 11.00 -2.67 9.81
CA ARG A 272 10.93 -2.30 8.40
C ARG A 272 12.25 -2.64 7.72
N THR A 273 12.20 -3.26 6.57
CA THR A 273 13.39 -3.60 5.76
C THR A 273 13.07 -3.46 4.27
N LEU A 274 14.11 -3.20 3.47
CA LEU A 274 14.01 -3.13 2.00
C LEU A 274 14.68 -4.33 1.31
N ASN A 275 15.10 -5.31 2.09
CA ASN A 275 15.80 -6.50 1.63
C ASN A 275 15.19 -7.75 2.27
N SER A 276 14.68 -8.67 1.46
CA SER A 276 14.00 -9.89 1.94
C SER A 276 14.93 -10.80 2.75
N ASN A 277 16.22 -10.92 2.38
CA ASN A 277 17.18 -11.72 3.16
C ASN A 277 17.46 -11.11 4.54
N LEU A 278 17.50 -9.77 4.64
CA LEU A 278 17.62 -9.08 5.92
C LEU A 278 16.35 -9.31 6.75
N ARG A 279 15.16 -9.19 6.14
CA ARG A 279 13.86 -9.43 6.77
C ARG A 279 13.80 -10.80 7.45
N GLU A 280 14.17 -11.86 6.72
CA GLU A 280 14.18 -13.24 7.25
C GLU A 280 15.11 -13.45 8.45
N ARG A 281 16.18 -12.66 8.54
CA ARG A 281 17.16 -12.74 9.63
C ARG A 281 16.73 -12.00 10.90
N MET A 282 15.84 -10.99 10.77
CA MET A 282 15.48 -10.10 11.87
C MET A 282 14.90 -10.83 13.09
N PRO A 283 13.94 -11.79 12.96
CA PRO A 283 13.38 -12.48 14.11
C PRO A 283 14.45 -13.14 14.98
N GLY A 284 15.36 -13.89 14.35
CA GLY A 284 16.44 -14.60 15.06
C GLY A 284 17.42 -13.64 15.76
N ARG A 285 17.67 -12.46 15.19
CA ARG A 285 18.54 -11.45 15.80
C ARG A 285 17.88 -10.75 16.98
N VAL A 286 16.61 -10.36 16.80
CA VAL A 286 15.80 -9.75 17.86
C VAL A 286 15.70 -10.70 19.08
N GLU A 287 15.36 -11.96 18.83
CA GLU A 287 15.26 -12.98 19.89
C GLU A 287 16.60 -13.21 20.60
N ALA A 288 17.69 -13.37 19.85
CA ALA A 288 19.00 -13.66 20.42
C ALA A 288 19.49 -12.52 21.32
N VAL A 289 19.34 -11.28 20.90
CA VAL A 289 19.72 -10.10 21.70
C VAL A 289 18.86 -10.00 22.97
N ALA A 290 17.53 -10.10 22.82
CA ALA A 290 16.61 -10.00 23.95
C ALA A 290 16.86 -11.10 25.01
N ARG A 291 16.97 -12.35 24.57
CA ARG A 291 17.27 -13.49 25.45
C ARG A 291 18.63 -13.38 26.09
N GLY A 292 19.65 -12.93 25.34
CA GLY A 292 21.01 -12.74 25.89
C GLY A 292 21.01 -11.76 27.03
N VAL A 293 20.35 -10.62 26.88
CA VAL A 293 20.22 -9.60 27.95
C VAL A 293 19.41 -10.16 29.13
N ALA A 294 18.24 -10.73 28.86
CA ALA A 294 17.36 -11.24 29.92
C ALA A 294 18.04 -12.32 30.75
N LYS A 295 18.72 -13.28 30.12
CA LYS A 295 19.49 -14.35 30.84
C LYS A 295 20.63 -13.79 31.66
N GLY A 296 21.38 -12.81 31.15
CA GLY A 296 22.42 -12.11 31.92
C GLY A 296 21.89 -11.46 33.19
N MET A 297 20.60 -11.14 33.24
CA MET A 297 19.89 -10.53 34.37
C MET A 297 18.99 -11.50 35.13
N ARG A 298 19.21 -12.80 34.99
CA ARG A 298 18.47 -13.91 35.66
C ARG A 298 17.00 -14.05 35.23
N GLY A 299 16.63 -13.51 34.06
CA GLY A 299 15.31 -13.62 33.45
C GLY A 299 15.32 -14.40 32.12
N ASP A 300 14.26 -14.31 31.40
CA ASP A 300 14.13 -14.83 30.02
C ASP A 300 13.29 -13.87 29.17
N ALA A 301 13.34 -14.04 27.84
CA ALA A 301 12.54 -13.32 26.88
C ALA A 301 11.92 -14.30 25.87
N ASN A 302 10.66 -14.12 25.56
CA ASN A 302 9.94 -14.90 24.56
C ASN A 302 9.41 -13.95 23.50
N LEU A 303 9.80 -14.18 22.25
CA LEU A 303 9.43 -13.39 21.08
C LEU A 303 8.28 -14.07 20.35
N ASP A 304 7.27 -13.30 20.02
CA ASP A 304 6.27 -13.59 18.98
C ASP A 304 6.51 -12.58 17.85
N TYR A 305 6.81 -13.07 16.65
CA TYR A 305 7.18 -12.25 15.50
C TYR A 305 6.27 -12.58 14.34
N THR A 306 5.56 -11.57 13.84
CA THR A 306 4.63 -11.69 12.73
C THR A 306 5.22 -11.05 11.48
N PHE A 307 5.47 -11.84 10.46
CA PHE A 307 5.68 -11.34 9.10
C PHE A 307 4.36 -10.81 8.56
N SER A 308 4.34 -9.54 8.17
CA SER A 308 3.20 -8.92 7.51
C SER A 308 3.58 -8.61 6.06
N TYR A 309 3.43 -7.37 5.58
CA TYR A 309 3.65 -7.05 4.16
C TYR A 309 5.10 -7.29 3.73
N PRO A 310 5.35 -8.00 2.60
CA PRO A 310 6.67 -8.10 2.02
C PRO A 310 7.20 -6.76 1.50
N VAL A 311 8.44 -6.74 1.06
CA VAL A 311 9.01 -5.57 0.37
C VAL A 311 8.25 -5.37 -0.94
N THR A 312 7.77 -4.17 -1.21
CA THR A 312 7.20 -3.82 -2.51
C THR A 312 8.34 -3.64 -3.51
N VAL A 313 8.50 -4.60 -4.40
CA VAL A 313 9.61 -4.65 -5.37
C VAL A 313 9.06 -4.55 -6.78
N ASN A 314 9.24 -3.40 -7.41
CA ASN A 314 8.85 -3.23 -8.81
C ASN A 314 9.77 -4.04 -9.73
N ASP A 315 9.18 -4.68 -10.73
CA ASP A 315 9.91 -5.24 -11.85
C ASP A 315 10.60 -4.12 -12.65
N GLU A 316 11.85 -4.36 -13.09
CA GLU A 316 12.65 -3.35 -13.77
C GLU A 316 12.00 -2.91 -15.10
N SER A 317 11.49 -3.88 -15.86
CA SER A 317 10.85 -3.61 -17.15
C SER A 317 9.53 -2.90 -16.98
N ALA A 318 8.71 -3.32 -15.97
CA ALA A 318 7.42 -2.71 -15.68
C ALA A 318 7.58 -1.27 -15.15
N ALA A 319 8.57 -1.00 -14.30
CA ALA A 319 8.85 0.35 -13.83
C ALA A 319 9.31 1.27 -14.97
N GLY A 320 10.23 0.81 -15.80
CA GLY A 320 10.68 1.55 -16.98
C GLY A 320 9.55 1.80 -17.98
N TYR A 321 8.71 0.80 -18.20
CA TYR A 321 7.50 0.89 -19.00
C TYR A 321 6.54 1.96 -18.48
N ALA A 322 6.24 1.94 -17.18
CA ALA A 322 5.32 2.91 -16.56
C ALA A 322 5.83 4.36 -16.69
N LEU A 323 7.14 4.58 -16.51
CA LEU A 323 7.75 5.91 -16.73
C LEU A 323 7.64 6.34 -18.19
N GLY A 324 7.86 5.44 -19.14
CA GLY A 324 7.73 5.72 -20.58
C GLY A 324 6.30 6.10 -20.96
N VAL A 325 5.29 5.33 -20.52
CA VAL A 325 3.86 5.66 -20.72
C VAL A 325 3.52 7.02 -20.15
N ALA A 326 3.98 7.32 -18.94
CA ALA A 326 3.74 8.61 -18.31
C ALA A 326 4.43 9.76 -19.06
N GLU A 327 5.63 9.54 -19.62
CA GLU A 327 6.34 10.52 -20.44
C GLU A 327 5.59 10.78 -21.75
N ASP A 328 5.13 9.74 -22.43
CA ASP A 328 4.36 9.85 -23.67
C ASP A 328 3.02 10.60 -23.44
N LEU A 329 2.38 10.35 -22.30
CA LEU A 329 1.09 10.92 -21.96
C LEU A 329 1.17 12.38 -21.45
N PHE A 330 2.19 12.70 -20.64
CA PHE A 330 2.24 13.97 -19.90
C PHE A 330 3.51 14.80 -20.17
N GLY A 331 4.43 14.27 -20.96
CA GLY A 331 5.73 14.87 -21.23
C GLY A 331 6.78 14.61 -20.16
N ALA A 332 8.05 14.64 -20.54
CA ALA A 332 9.21 14.32 -19.70
C ALA A 332 9.29 15.13 -18.40
N HIS A 333 8.77 16.36 -18.40
CA HIS A 333 8.76 17.20 -17.21
C HIS A 333 7.81 16.68 -16.10
N SER A 334 6.88 15.81 -16.45
CA SER A 334 5.91 15.20 -15.52
C SER A 334 6.39 13.90 -14.90
N VAL A 335 7.54 13.39 -15.29
CA VAL A 335 8.06 12.08 -14.89
C VAL A 335 9.28 12.23 -13.99
N GLN A 336 9.42 11.34 -13.02
CA GLN A 336 10.58 11.27 -12.13
C GLN A 336 10.92 9.83 -11.78
N GLU A 337 12.14 9.41 -12.04
CA GLU A 337 12.67 8.20 -11.41
C GLU A 337 13.09 8.50 -9.97
N LEU A 338 12.56 7.72 -9.03
CA LEU A 338 12.84 7.91 -7.60
C LEU A 338 14.26 7.47 -7.26
N SER A 339 14.99 8.32 -6.56
CA SER A 339 16.34 8.00 -6.08
C SER A 339 16.32 7.12 -4.82
N ASN A 340 15.29 7.24 -3.97
CA ASN A 340 15.16 6.52 -2.72
C ASN A 340 13.77 5.88 -2.58
N PRO A 341 13.68 4.69 -1.97
CA PRO A 341 12.42 4.09 -1.59
C PRO A 341 11.82 4.77 -0.34
N SER A 342 10.55 4.49 -0.05
CA SER A 342 9.93 4.83 1.24
C SER A 342 10.12 3.70 2.26
N MET A 343 10.14 4.06 3.54
CA MET A 343 10.08 3.09 4.65
C MET A 343 8.65 2.79 5.11
N THR A 344 7.62 3.34 4.43
CA THR A 344 6.24 2.90 4.54
C THR A 344 6.06 1.54 3.85
N ALA A 345 4.96 0.87 4.12
CA ALA A 345 4.66 -0.45 3.55
C ALA A 345 3.36 -0.40 2.74
N GLU A 346 3.18 -1.40 1.88
CA GLU A 346 2.05 -1.50 0.96
C GLU A 346 1.80 -2.98 0.63
N ASP A 347 0.56 -3.45 0.74
CA ASP A 347 0.20 -4.86 0.51
C ASP A 347 0.10 -5.25 -0.97
N PHE A 348 0.17 -4.27 -1.89
CA PHE A 348 0.41 -4.52 -3.31
C PHE A 348 1.66 -5.36 -3.56
N SER A 349 2.57 -5.37 -2.60
CA SER A 349 3.75 -6.23 -2.57
C SER A 349 3.45 -7.71 -2.78
N TYR A 350 2.31 -8.20 -2.29
CA TYR A 350 1.89 -9.61 -2.48
C TYR A 350 1.62 -9.95 -3.94
N TYR A 351 1.02 -9.04 -4.71
CA TYR A 351 0.83 -9.24 -6.14
C TYR A 351 2.16 -9.29 -6.89
N LEU A 352 3.13 -8.47 -6.47
CA LEU A 352 4.45 -8.37 -7.10
C LEU A 352 5.35 -9.57 -6.78
N GLU A 353 5.01 -10.41 -5.79
CA GLU A 353 5.70 -11.69 -5.57
C GLU A 353 5.35 -12.71 -6.67
N ASP A 354 4.16 -12.63 -7.28
CA ASP A 354 3.65 -13.58 -8.27
C ASP A 354 3.65 -13.05 -9.71
N VAL A 355 3.48 -11.74 -9.90
CA VAL A 355 3.30 -11.11 -11.21
C VAL A 355 4.23 -9.90 -11.37
N PRO A 356 4.95 -9.77 -12.50
CA PRO A 356 5.71 -8.56 -12.78
C PRO A 356 4.79 -7.34 -12.83
N GLY A 357 5.21 -6.25 -12.21
CA GLY A 357 4.39 -5.05 -12.14
C GLY A 357 5.12 -3.85 -11.56
N ALA A 358 4.40 -2.75 -11.43
CA ALA A 358 4.93 -1.54 -10.83
C ALA A 358 3.90 -0.81 -9.96
N PHE A 359 4.35 -0.41 -8.79
CA PHE A 359 3.68 0.55 -7.92
C PHE A 359 4.16 1.95 -8.27
N ILE A 360 3.25 2.88 -8.50
CA ILE A 360 3.52 4.18 -9.08
C ILE A 360 2.96 5.27 -8.16
N TRP A 361 3.74 6.30 -7.86
CA TRP A 361 3.28 7.44 -7.09
C TRP A 361 2.82 8.57 -8.01
N LEU A 362 1.66 9.14 -7.71
CA LEU A 362 1.10 10.30 -8.39
C LEU A 362 1.06 11.49 -7.44
N GLY A 363 1.86 12.51 -7.70
CA GLY A 363 2.00 13.68 -6.84
C GLY A 363 0.72 14.51 -6.74
N VAL A 364 0.34 14.83 -5.50
CA VAL A 364 -0.81 15.68 -5.20
C VAL A 364 -0.42 17.08 -4.72
N GLY A 365 0.87 17.37 -4.61
CA GLY A 365 1.42 18.67 -4.20
C GLY A 365 2.41 18.55 -3.05
N GLU A 366 3.39 19.46 -3.03
CA GLU A 366 4.46 19.47 -2.03
C GLU A 366 3.98 20.01 -0.66
N ASP A 367 2.96 20.85 -0.66
CA ASP A 367 2.40 21.49 0.55
C ASP A 367 1.16 20.76 1.10
N VAL A 368 0.80 19.60 0.53
CA VAL A 368 -0.32 18.76 1.00
C VAL A 368 0.09 18.05 2.29
N SER A 369 -0.82 18.00 3.27
CA SER A 369 -0.61 17.25 4.52
C SER A 369 -0.25 15.80 4.22
N GLY A 370 0.64 15.22 5.02
CA GLY A 370 1.09 13.83 4.84
C GLY A 370 -0.04 12.80 4.94
N LEU A 371 0.21 11.62 4.38
CA LEU A 371 -0.67 10.46 4.54
C LEU A 371 -0.89 10.16 6.03
N HIS A 372 -2.03 9.55 6.37
CA HIS A 372 -2.43 9.20 7.74
C HIS A 372 -2.56 10.39 8.69
N THR A 373 -2.82 11.58 8.15
CA THR A 373 -3.10 12.78 8.95
C THR A 373 -4.56 13.21 8.83
N PRO A 374 -5.17 13.75 9.91
CA PRO A 374 -6.57 14.19 9.87
C PRO A 374 -6.85 15.38 8.94
N GLN A 375 -5.82 16.01 8.38
CA GLN A 375 -5.91 17.14 7.48
C GLN A 375 -5.56 16.79 6.02
N LEU A 376 -5.40 15.51 5.66
CA LEU A 376 -5.13 15.13 4.29
C LEU A 376 -6.27 15.59 3.36
N ALA A 377 -5.93 16.48 2.45
CA ALA A 377 -6.83 16.96 1.40
C ALA A 377 -6.00 17.27 0.15
N PHE A 378 -6.47 16.84 -1.00
CA PHE A 378 -5.79 17.05 -2.28
C PHE A 378 -6.76 17.61 -3.32
N ASP A 379 -6.20 18.26 -4.33
CA ASP A 379 -6.96 18.80 -5.45
C ASP A 379 -7.48 17.66 -6.35
N GLU A 380 -8.80 17.63 -6.56
CA GLU A 380 -9.48 16.58 -7.32
C GLU A 380 -9.22 16.64 -8.84
N GLU A 381 -8.61 17.73 -9.35
CA GLU A 381 -8.13 17.82 -10.74
C GLU A 381 -7.07 16.73 -11.06
N ILE A 382 -6.50 16.09 -10.04
CA ILE A 382 -5.58 14.96 -10.20
C ILE A 382 -6.28 13.69 -10.70
N LEU A 383 -7.58 13.50 -10.42
CA LEU A 383 -8.28 12.23 -10.66
C LEU A 383 -8.38 11.85 -12.14
N PRO A 384 -8.77 12.74 -13.08
CA PRO A 384 -8.75 12.42 -14.51
C PRO A 384 -7.33 12.05 -15.01
N ARG A 385 -6.29 12.66 -14.43
CA ARG A 385 -4.90 12.37 -14.78
C ARG A 385 -4.49 10.96 -14.35
N GLY A 386 -4.86 10.54 -13.13
CA GLY A 386 -4.62 9.18 -12.67
C GLY A 386 -5.39 8.12 -13.47
N SER A 387 -6.67 8.42 -13.80
CA SER A 387 -7.47 7.56 -14.67
C SER A 387 -6.84 7.39 -16.06
N ALA A 388 -6.32 8.47 -16.64
CA ALA A 388 -5.65 8.44 -17.93
C ALA A 388 -4.38 7.61 -17.90
N LEU A 389 -3.58 7.72 -16.83
CA LEU A 389 -2.37 6.92 -16.69
C LEU A 389 -2.69 5.43 -16.58
N LEU A 390 -3.66 5.05 -15.74
CA LEU A 390 -4.11 3.65 -15.62
C LEU A 390 -4.61 3.10 -16.96
N ALA A 391 -5.44 3.86 -17.67
CA ALA A 391 -5.96 3.47 -18.97
C ALA A 391 -4.82 3.31 -20.00
N ALA A 392 -3.88 4.25 -20.06
CA ALA A 392 -2.76 4.22 -21.00
C ALA A 392 -1.81 3.05 -20.74
N LEU A 393 -1.55 2.70 -19.46
CA LEU A 393 -0.76 1.51 -19.10
C LEU A 393 -1.38 0.23 -19.66
N ALA A 394 -2.69 0.07 -19.57
CA ALA A 394 -3.37 -1.09 -20.14
C ALA A 394 -3.40 -1.05 -21.68
N LEU A 395 -3.73 0.09 -22.28
CA LEU A 395 -3.78 0.25 -23.73
C LEU A 395 -2.44 -0.09 -24.40
N GLN A 396 -1.34 0.48 -23.92
CA GLN A 396 -0.03 0.24 -24.52
C GLN A 396 0.48 -1.18 -24.27
N SER A 397 0.08 -1.83 -23.15
CA SER A 397 0.45 -3.24 -22.89
C SER A 397 -0.29 -4.22 -23.81
N LEU A 398 -1.47 -3.83 -24.31
CA LEU A 398 -2.38 -4.71 -25.06
C LEU A 398 -2.58 -4.27 -26.54
N SER A 399 -1.78 -3.35 -27.03
CA SER A 399 -1.82 -2.86 -28.43
C SER A 399 -1.04 -3.72 -29.41
#